data_7fa1454e3ace86b9b675cab90a52986e
#
_entry.id   7fa1454e3ace86b9b675cab90a52986e
#
_cell.length_a   1.000
_cell.length_b   1.000
_cell.length_c   1.000
_cell.angle_alpha   90.00
_cell.angle_beta   90.00
_cell.angle_gamma   90.00
#
_symmetry.space_group_name_H-M   'P 1'
#
loop_
_entity.id
_entity.type
_entity.pdbx_description
1 polymer ?
#
loop_
_entity_poly.entity_id
_entity_poly.type
_entity_poly.pdbx_seq_one_letter_code
_entity_poly.pdbx_strand_id
1 'polypeptide(L)'
;METNNVTFTVKDLCFSYGRNEVIKHLDLELTEGCITTLIGANGCGKSTLFNLLTKNLKPDSGNITLFGRDLSDIKLQEYSRNVAIVHQYNTAPSDLSVEKLVYYGRTPYHTLGLSPDPELDEKKVQQALEITHTDKLRNKAVAELSGGQKQRVWIAMALAQDTKILFLDEPTTYLDIRYQLQILRLVRSLNRDLGITIVMVLHDINQSLYYSDEIVAMQDGHIAAKGLPEELITPQLVKQIYDVDLDIKRVDGKPFVIPV
;
A
#
# COMPACT_ATOMS: atom_id res chain seq x y z
N MET A 1 9.88 -16.38 -21.37
CA MET A 1 8.84 -15.48 -20.83
C MET A 1 8.58 -15.95 -19.43
N GLU A 2 9.09 -15.26 -18.42
CA GLU A 2 8.73 -15.54 -17.04
C GLU A 2 7.25 -15.21 -16.91
N THR A 3 6.43 -16.19 -16.55
CA THR A 3 5.03 -15.97 -16.22
C THR A 3 5.04 -15.20 -14.92
N ASN A 4 4.88 -13.86 -14.98
CA ASN A 4 4.69 -13.06 -13.79
C ASN A 4 3.46 -13.58 -13.05
N ASN A 5 3.65 -14.08 -11.84
CA ASN A 5 2.55 -14.52 -10.99
C ASN A 5 1.68 -13.30 -10.64
N VAL A 6 0.37 -13.49 -10.67
CA VAL A 6 -0.61 -12.45 -10.33
C VAL A 6 -1.10 -12.67 -8.92
N THR A 7 -1.02 -11.64 -8.08
CA THR A 7 -1.54 -11.67 -6.71
C THR A 7 -3.03 -11.38 -6.64
N PHE A 8 -3.45 -10.28 -7.28
CA PHE A 8 -4.86 -9.89 -7.38
C PHE A 8 -5.30 -9.86 -8.83
N THR A 9 -6.47 -10.43 -9.10
CA THR A 9 -7.19 -10.21 -10.36
C THR A 9 -8.54 -9.60 -10.05
N VAL A 10 -8.84 -8.49 -10.69
CA VAL A 10 -10.12 -7.76 -10.61
C VAL A 10 -10.79 -7.84 -11.96
N LYS A 11 -12.05 -8.21 -12.01
CA LYS A 11 -12.83 -8.35 -13.25
C LYS A 11 -14.19 -7.67 -13.13
N ASP A 12 -14.45 -6.77 -14.06
CA ASP A 12 -15.74 -6.08 -14.23
C ASP A 12 -16.25 -5.47 -12.91
N LEU A 13 -15.34 -4.88 -12.11
CA LEU A 13 -15.62 -4.41 -10.77
C LEU A 13 -16.42 -3.12 -10.81
N CYS A 14 -17.58 -3.10 -10.10
CA CYS A 14 -18.37 -1.89 -9.88
C CYS A 14 -18.61 -1.64 -8.41
N PHE A 15 -18.64 -0.37 -8.03
CA PHE A 15 -18.96 0.06 -6.66
C PHE A 15 -19.50 1.47 -6.60
N SER A 16 -20.54 1.66 -5.77
CA SER A 16 -21.21 2.94 -5.56
C SER A 16 -21.35 3.28 -4.08
N TYR A 17 -21.19 4.55 -3.73
CA TYR A 17 -21.68 5.08 -2.46
C TYR A 17 -23.09 5.63 -2.64
N GLY A 18 -24.07 4.82 -2.30
CA GLY A 18 -25.49 5.14 -2.53
C GLY A 18 -25.80 5.26 -4.03
N ARG A 19 -26.06 6.48 -4.52
CA ARG A 19 -26.31 6.71 -5.95
C ARG A 19 -25.10 7.17 -6.74
N ASN A 20 -23.97 7.37 -6.07
CA ASN A 20 -22.76 7.84 -6.70
C ASN A 20 -21.86 6.65 -7.09
N GLU A 21 -21.85 6.32 -8.37
CA GLU A 21 -20.99 5.27 -8.90
C GLU A 21 -19.53 5.76 -8.95
N VAL A 22 -18.64 5.06 -8.25
CA VAL A 22 -17.23 5.45 -8.07
C VAL A 22 -16.27 4.52 -8.78
N ILE A 23 -16.55 3.23 -8.83
CA ILE A 23 -15.78 2.25 -9.62
C ILE A 23 -16.71 1.69 -10.68
N LYS A 24 -16.24 1.69 -11.94
CA LYS A 24 -17.07 1.45 -13.12
C LYS A 24 -16.41 0.42 -14.03
N HIS A 25 -16.92 -0.81 -14.03
CA HIS A 25 -16.45 -1.89 -14.93
C HIS A 25 -14.92 -1.99 -14.98
N LEU A 26 -14.27 -1.99 -13.78
CA LEU A 26 -12.82 -1.91 -13.66
C LEU A 26 -12.19 -3.29 -13.72
N ASP A 27 -11.23 -3.46 -14.62
CA ASP A 27 -10.36 -4.62 -14.72
C ASP A 27 -8.95 -4.26 -14.28
N LEU A 28 -8.32 -5.10 -13.45
CA LEU A 28 -6.95 -4.89 -12.97
C LEU A 28 -6.30 -6.22 -12.58
N GLU A 29 -5.03 -6.37 -12.91
CA GLU A 29 -4.17 -7.42 -12.38
C GLU A 29 -3.00 -6.79 -11.63
N LEU A 30 -2.66 -7.30 -10.44
CA LEU A 30 -1.51 -6.87 -9.65
C LEU A 30 -0.46 -7.97 -9.64
N THR A 31 0.76 -7.59 -10.02
CA THR A 31 1.90 -8.51 -10.20
C THR A 31 2.55 -8.86 -8.85
N GLU A 32 2.84 -10.13 -8.61
CA GLU A 32 3.55 -10.60 -7.43
C GLU A 32 4.99 -10.07 -7.40
N GLY A 33 5.47 -9.68 -6.21
CA GLY A 33 6.84 -9.21 -6.02
C GLY A 33 7.12 -7.80 -6.54
N CYS A 34 6.12 -7.10 -7.07
CA CYS A 34 6.25 -5.73 -7.58
C CYS A 34 5.78 -4.68 -6.57
N ILE A 35 6.34 -3.48 -6.69
CA ILE A 35 5.80 -2.27 -6.08
C ILE A 35 4.86 -1.62 -7.11
N THR A 36 3.55 -1.73 -6.90
CA THR A 36 2.53 -1.10 -7.74
C THR A 36 2.01 0.17 -7.06
N THR A 37 2.05 1.30 -7.76
CA THR A 37 1.51 2.57 -7.25
C THR A 37 0.26 2.99 -8.00
N LEU A 38 -0.80 3.31 -7.22
CA LEU A 38 -2.03 3.90 -7.73
C LEU A 38 -1.87 5.42 -7.78
N ILE A 39 -2.07 6.02 -8.95
CA ILE A 39 -2.05 7.47 -9.17
C ILE A 39 -3.34 7.97 -9.82
N GLY A 40 -3.61 9.26 -9.76
CA GLY A 40 -4.77 9.94 -10.38
C GLY A 40 -5.27 11.10 -9.52
N ALA A 41 -6.17 11.90 -10.07
CA ALA A 41 -6.74 13.04 -9.37
C ALA A 41 -7.53 12.64 -8.11
N ASN A 42 -7.76 13.61 -7.21
CA ASN A 42 -8.63 13.39 -6.04
C ASN A 42 -10.05 13.03 -6.52
N GLY A 43 -10.64 12.04 -5.86
CA GLY A 43 -11.99 11.57 -6.21
C GLY A 43 -12.08 10.59 -7.39
N CYS A 44 -10.97 10.25 -8.08
CA CYS A 44 -11.00 9.31 -9.21
C CYS A 44 -11.25 7.84 -8.83
N GLY A 45 -11.32 7.50 -7.52
CA GLY A 45 -11.63 6.14 -7.06
C GLY A 45 -10.48 5.36 -6.42
N LYS A 46 -9.24 5.92 -6.27
CA LYS A 46 -8.07 5.22 -5.70
C LYS A 46 -8.33 4.60 -4.32
N SER A 47 -8.79 5.41 -3.38
CA SER A 47 -9.07 4.93 -2.01
C SER A 47 -10.24 3.95 -1.97
N THR A 48 -11.20 4.07 -2.89
CA THR A 48 -12.31 3.11 -3.03
C THR A 48 -11.79 1.78 -3.55
N LEU A 49 -10.97 1.77 -4.61
CA LEU A 49 -10.31 0.55 -5.11
C LEU A 49 -9.42 -0.09 -4.05
N PHE A 50 -8.61 0.72 -3.34
CA PHE A 50 -7.81 0.28 -2.20
C PHE A 50 -8.68 -0.44 -1.15
N ASN A 51 -9.80 0.15 -0.75
CA ASN A 51 -10.70 -0.42 0.25
C ASN A 51 -11.43 -1.67 -0.24
N LEU A 52 -11.72 -1.79 -1.54
CA LEU A 52 -12.29 -3.01 -2.13
C LEU A 52 -11.25 -4.15 -2.13
N LEU A 53 -10.01 -3.87 -2.54
CA LEU A 53 -8.92 -4.84 -2.53
C LEU A 53 -8.59 -5.31 -1.11
N THR A 54 -8.68 -4.42 -0.11
CA THR A 54 -8.38 -4.71 1.31
C THR A 54 -9.56 -5.27 2.10
N LYS A 55 -10.68 -5.61 1.45
CA LYS A 55 -11.92 -6.12 2.08
C LYS A 55 -12.59 -5.17 3.08
N ASN A 56 -12.22 -3.89 3.08
CA ASN A 56 -12.91 -2.86 3.87
C ASN A 56 -14.25 -2.47 3.24
N LEU A 57 -14.40 -2.69 1.92
CA LEU A 57 -15.65 -2.52 1.18
C LEU A 57 -15.97 -3.82 0.43
N LYS A 58 -17.27 -4.01 0.16
CA LYS A 58 -17.78 -5.11 -0.68
C LYS A 58 -18.24 -4.53 -2.02
N PRO A 59 -17.83 -5.08 -3.18
CA PRO A 59 -18.27 -4.61 -4.48
C PRO A 59 -19.77 -4.81 -4.68
N ASP A 60 -20.38 -3.94 -5.51
CA ASP A 60 -21.78 -4.09 -5.96
C ASP A 60 -21.89 -5.21 -7.00
N SER A 61 -20.91 -5.29 -7.91
CA SER A 61 -20.78 -6.34 -8.92
C SER A 61 -19.32 -6.54 -9.33
N GLY A 62 -19.07 -7.58 -10.13
CA GLY A 62 -17.72 -7.98 -10.51
C GLY A 62 -17.07 -8.90 -9.49
N ASN A 63 -15.81 -9.23 -9.72
CA ASN A 63 -15.08 -10.19 -8.91
C ASN A 63 -13.66 -9.72 -8.60
N ILE A 64 -13.19 -10.00 -7.37
CA ILE A 64 -11.79 -9.82 -6.94
C ILE A 64 -11.30 -11.20 -6.49
N THR A 65 -10.18 -11.64 -7.05
CA THR A 65 -9.49 -12.85 -6.57
C THR A 65 -8.13 -12.50 -5.96
N LEU A 66 -7.77 -13.23 -4.93
CA LEU A 66 -6.43 -13.21 -4.30
C LEU A 66 -5.80 -14.58 -4.50
N PHE A 67 -4.66 -14.64 -5.19
CA PHE A 67 -3.99 -15.89 -5.58
C PHE A 67 -4.95 -16.88 -6.26
N GLY A 68 -5.83 -16.37 -7.14
CA GLY A 68 -6.83 -17.16 -7.90
C GLY A 68 -8.07 -17.59 -7.10
N ARG A 69 -8.17 -17.30 -5.80
CA ARG A 69 -9.36 -17.57 -4.98
C ARG A 69 -10.23 -16.33 -4.85
N ASP A 70 -11.53 -16.50 -4.97
CA ASP A 70 -12.49 -15.42 -4.77
C ASP A 70 -12.29 -14.77 -3.38
N LEU A 71 -12.16 -13.44 -3.35
CA LEU A 71 -11.94 -12.69 -2.12
C LEU A 71 -13.11 -12.83 -1.15
N SER A 72 -14.34 -13.03 -1.65
CA SER A 72 -15.53 -13.24 -0.82
C SER A 72 -15.46 -14.52 0.01
N ASP A 73 -14.79 -15.56 -0.50
CA ASP A 73 -14.68 -16.88 0.12
C ASP A 73 -13.54 -16.94 1.16
N ILE A 74 -12.64 -15.97 1.16
CA ILE A 74 -11.51 -15.91 2.09
C ILE A 74 -11.98 -15.29 3.41
N LYS A 75 -11.87 -16.02 4.53
CA LYS A 75 -12.18 -15.48 5.86
C LYS A 75 -11.23 -14.33 6.22
N LEU A 76 -11.69 -13.35 6.98
CA LEU A 76 -10.89 -12.17 7.35
C LEU A 76 -9.57 -12.53 8.03
N GLN A 77 -9.56 -13.50 8.93
CA GLN A 77 -8.35 -13.98 9.59
C GLN A 77 -7.35 -14.58 8.59
N GLU A 78 -7.81 -15.38 7.62
CA GLU A 78 -6.98 -15.94 6.56
C GLU A 78 -6.45 -14.83 5.63
N TYR A 79 -7.31 -13.87 5.27
CA TYR A 79 -6.93 -12.70 4.49
C TYR A 79 -5.82 -11.92 5.19
N SER A 80 -5.98 -11.64 6.48
CA SER A 80 -5.00 -10.90 7.29
C SER A 80 -3.67 -11.64 7.51
N ARG A 81 -3.59 -12.93 7.23
CA ARG A 81 -2.30 -13.67 7.19
C ARG A 81 -1.56 -13.53 5.86
N ASN A 82 -2.19 -12.98 4.84
CA ASN A 82 -1.61 -12.76 3.52
C ASN A 82 -1.40 -11.28 3.20
N VAL A 83 -2.23 -10.41 3.75
CA VAL A 83 -2.28 -8.98 3.42
C VAL A 83 -2.21 -8.15 4.69
N ALA A 84 -1.20 -7.30 4.79
CA ALA A 84 -1.08 -6.26 5.80
C ALA A 84 -1.47 -4.90 5.21
N ILE A 85 -2.01 -4.00 6.05
CA ILE A 85 -2.52 -2.71 5.62
C ILE A 85 -2.01 -1.62 6.57
N VAL A 86 -1.51 -0.53 6.00
CA VAL A 86 -1.24 0.71 6.73
C VAL A 86 -2.10 1.81 6.11
N HIS A 87 -3.05 2.32 6.87
CA HIS A 87 -3.95 3.38 6.43
C HIS A 87 -3.29 4.76 6.50
N GLN A 88 -3.86 5.75 5.82
CA GLN A 88 -3.43 7.14 5.86
C GLN A 88 -3.51 7.73 7.28
N TYR A 89 -4.62 7.45 7.96
CA TYR A 89 -4.86 7.89 9.34
C TYR A 89 -4.87 6.69 10.27
N ASN A 90 -3.82 6.58 11.08
CA ASN A 90 -3.71 5.55 12.09
C ASN A 90 -3.68 6.19 13.47
N THR A 91 -4.47 5.65 14.40
CA THR A 91 -4.54 6.11 15.78
C THR A 91 -4.25 4.96 16.74
N ALA A 92 -3.63 5.28 17.86
CA ALA A 92 -3.39 4.34 18.95
C ALA A 92 -3.67 5.05 20.28
N PRO A 93 -4.03 4.31 21.36
CA PRO A 93 -4.08 4.86 22.71
C PRO A 93 -2.78 5.60 23.06
N SER A 94 -2.90 6.73 23.75
CA SER A 94 -1.77 7.63 24.00
C SER A 94 -0.65 7.02 24.84
N ASP A 95 -1.00 6.07 25.72
CA ASP A 95 -0.12 5.35 26.62
C ASP A 95 0.41 4.02 26.07
N LEU A 96 -0.02 3.65 24.86
CA LEU A 96 0.41 2.40 24.23
C LEU A 96 1.89 2.50 23.82
N SER A 97 2.72 1.54 24.27
CA SER A 97 4.12 1.47 23.85
C SER A 97 4.25 1.01 22.41
N VAL A 98 5.34 1.41 21.75
CA VAL A 98 5.69 0.97 20.39
C VAL A 98 5.69 -0.56 20.28
N GLU A 99 6.33 -1.25 21.21
CA GLU A 99 6.39 -2.71 21.21
C GLU A 99 5.00 -3.35 21.24
N LYS A 100 4.12 -2.87 22.13
CA LYS A 100 2.75 -3.38 22.22
C LYS A 100 1.95 -3.11 20.94
N LEU A 101 2.14 -1.93 20.32
CA LEU A 101 1.50 -1.63 19.05
C LEU A 101 1.97 -2.59 17.96
N VAL A 102 3.29 -2.81 17.85
CA VAL A 102 3.84 -3.72 16.84
C VAL A 102 3.39 -5.17 17.09
N TYR A 103 3.24 -5.57 18.36
CA TYR A 103 2.71 -6.88 18.73
C TYR A 103 1.27 -7.12 18.24
N TYR A 104 0.45 -6.08 18.10
CA TYR A 104 -0.91 -6.23 17.51
C TYR A 104 -0.88 -6.73 16.06
N GLY A 105 0.23 -6.58 15.35
CA GLY A 105 0.43 -7.22 14.05
C GLY A 105 0.32 -8.75 14.11
N ARG A 106 0.53 -9.37 15.28
CA ARG A 106 0.43 -10.83 15.46
C ARG A 106 -1.01 -11.34 15.71
N THR A 107 -1.97 -10.42 15.90
CA THR A 107 -3.38 -10.76 16.17
C THR A 107 -3.99 -11.78 15.19
N PRO A 108 -3.72 -11.78 13.86
CA PRO A 108 -4.27 -12.78 12.95
C PRO A 108 -3.86 -14.23 13.25
N TYR A 109 -2.83 -14.44 14.05
CA TYR A 109 -2.34 -15.77 14.43
C TYR A 109 -2.90 -16.23 15.78
N HIS A 110 -3.53 -15.33 16.54
CA HIS A 110 -4.05 -15.64 17.85
C HIS A 110 -5.40 -16.39 17.77
N THR A 111 -5.62 -17.27 18.73
CA THR A 111 -6.89 -17.98 18.93
C THR A 111 -7.46 -17.57 20.27
N LEU A 112 -8.71 -17.07 20.30
CA LEU A 112 -9.35 -16.52 21.50
C LEU A 112 -8.50 -15.46 22.24
N GLY A 113 -7.73 -14.66 21.47
CA GLY A 113 -6.85 -13.62 22.02
C GLY A 113 -5.52 -14.13 22.59
N LEU A 114 -5.24 -15.43 22.52
CA LEU A 114 -4.01 -16.04 23.01
C LEU A 114 -3.09 -16.43 21.85
N SER A 115 -1.80 -16.16 22.00
CA SER A 115 -0.79 -16.62 21.05
C SER A 115 -0.56 -18.12 21.20
N PRO A 116 -0.61 -18.89 20.11
CA PRO A 116 -0.22 -20.30 20.16
C PRO A 116 1.31 -20.48 20.24
N ASP A 117 2.09 -19.47 19.85
CA ASP A 117 3.56 -19.47 19.85
C ASP A 117 4.08 -18.06 20.23
N PRO A 118 4.14 -17.74 21.53
CA PRO A 118 4.61 -16.44 22.01
C PRO A 118 6.05 -16.12 21.64
N GLU A 119 6.94 -17.14 21.57
CA GLU A 119 8.34 -16.94 21.23
C GLU A 119 8.50 -16.52 19.74
N LEU A 120 7.74 -17.14 18.86
CA LEU A 120 7.69 -16.74 17.45
C LEU A 120 7.14 -15.32 17.29
N ASP A 121 6.08 -14.97 18.02
CA ASP A 121 5.49 -13.64 17.98
C ASP A 121 6.51 -12.58 18.43
N GLU A 122 7.20 -12.81 19.55
CA GLU A 122 8.24 -11.91 20.03
C GLU A 122 9.39 -11.76 19.02
N LYS A 123 9.83 -12.86 18.41
CA LYS A 123 10.83 -12.85 17.34
C LYS A 123 10.41 -12.01 16.13
N LYS A 124 9.15 -12.15 15.68
CA LYS A 124 8.61 -11.37 14.56
C LYS A 124 8.48 -9.89 14.90
N VAL A 125 8.08 -9.56 16.10
CA VAL A 125 8.05 -8.17 16.61
C VAL A 125 9.45 -7.57 16.63
N GLN A 126 10.44 -8.29 17.18
CA GLN A 126 11.82 -7.83 17.22
C GLN A 126 12.38 -7.58 15.82
N GLN A 127 12.18 -8.53 14.88
CA GLN A 127 12.60 -8.38 13.49
C GLN A 127 11.96 -7.15 12.82
N ALA A 128 10.66 -6.95 13.02
CA ALA A 128 9.94 -5.82 12.45
C ALA A 128 10.48 -4.47 12.98
N LEU A 129 10.76 -4.38 14.29
CA LEU A 129 11.35 -3.19 14.91
C LEU A 129 12.76 -2.89 14.36
N GLU A 130 13.60 -3.91 14.17
CA GLU A 130 14.94 -3.78 13.62
C GLU A 130 14.92 -3.31 12.16
N ILE A 131 14.12 -3.96 11.30
CA ILE A 131 14.00 -3.63 9.87
C ILE A 131 13.53 -2.18 9.68
N THR A 132 12.61 -1.72 10.51
CA THR A 132 12.08 -0.35 10.43
C THR A 132 12.93 0.68 11.19
N HIS A 133 14.02 0.23 11.85
CA HIS A 133 14.86 1.07 12.71
C HIS A 133 14.08 1.78 13.82
N THR A 134 13.13 1.07 14.44
CA THR A 134 12.32 1.56 15.56
C THR A 134 12.60 0.83 16.88
N ASP A 135 13.57 -0.07 16.89
CA ASP A 135 14.02 -0.87 18.05
C ASP A 135 14.34 -0.01 19.28
N LYS A 136 15.02 1.13 19.08
CA LYS A 136 15.35 2.10 20.15
C LYS A 136 14.13 2.83 20.71
N LEU A 137 13.00 2.76 20.04
CA LEU A 137 11.75 3.41 20.42
C LEU A 137 10.79 2.46 21.15
N ARG A 138 11.11 1.17 21.26
CA ARG A 138 10.21 0.10 21.70
C ARG A 138 9.42 0.39 22.98
N ASN A 139 10.07 1.05 23.95
CA ASN A 139 9.51 1.37 25.26
C ASN A 139 8.81 2.74 25.32
N LYS A 140 8.90 3.55 24.26
CA LYS A 140 8.25 4.87 24.22
C LYS A 140 6.75 4.71 23.97
N ALA A 141 5.97 5.65 24.47
CA ALA A 141 4.58 5.77 24.09
C ALA A 141 4.47 6.26 22.63
N VAL A 142 3.53 5.71 21.87
CA VAL A 142 3.32 6.08 20.46
C VAL A 142 2.99 7.58 20.32
N ALA A 143 2.34 8.17 21.33
CA ALA A 143 2.02 9.59 21.36
C ALA A 143 3.26 10.50 21.33
N GLU A 144 4.38 10.05 21.91
CA GLU A 144 5.64 10.81 22.02
C GLU A 144 6.46 10.87 20.71
N LEU A 145 6.05 10.10 19.70
CA LEU A 145 6.80 9.96 18.47
C LEU A 145 6.50 11.10 17.48
N SER A 146 7.53 11.50 16.70
CA SER A 146 7.34 12.35 15.53
C SER A 146 6.52 11.64 14.44
N GLY A 147 5.95 12.40 13.48
CA GLY A 147 5.17 11.83 12.38
C GLY A 147 5.90 10.73 11.61
N GLY A 148 7.16 10.96 11.23
CA GLY A 148 7.96 9.95 10.52
C GLY A 148 8.32 8.73 11.38
N GLN A 149 8.48 8.90 12.70
CA GLN A 149 8.67 7.77 13.61
C GLN A 149 7.37 6.96 13.75
N LYS A 150 6.22 7.63 13.89
CA LYS A 150 4.90 6.98 13.91
C LYS A 150 4.68 6.14 12.66
N GLN A 151 4.95 6.71 11.49
CA GLN A 151 4.78 6.00 10.22
C GLN A 151 5.63 4.72 10.15
N ARG A 152 6.88 4.76 10.59
CA ARG A 152 7.73 3.57 10.66
C ARG A 152 7.21 2.52 11.63
N VAL A 153 6.66 2.94 12.77
CA VAL A 153 6.07 2.02 13.76
C VAL A 153 4.81 1.34 13.20
N TRP A 154 3.97 2.06 12.44
CA TRP A 154 2.83 1.45 11.75
C TRP A 154 3.27 0.44 10.69
N ILE A 155 4.33 0.75 9.94
CA ILE A 155 4.95 -0.22 9.01
C ILE A 155 5.54 -1.41 9.79
N ALA A 156 6.16 -1.19 10.94
CA ALA A 156 6.66 -2.28 11.79
C ALA A 156 5.52 -3.21 12.25
N MET A 157 4.38 -2.66 12.66
CA MET A 157 3.19 -3.46 13.01
C MET A 157 2.72 -4.31 11.82
N ALA A 158 2.67 -3.72 10.62
CA ALA A 158 2.31 -4.44 9.40
C ALA A 158 3.33 -5.54 9.06
N LEU A 159 4.63 -5.29 9.26
CA LEU A 159 5.69 -6.30 9.05
C LEU A 159 5.63 -7.44 10.07
N ALA A 160 5.34 -7.14 11.34
CA ALA A 160 5.18 -8.17 12.37
C ALA A 160 4.06 -9.16 12.02
N GLN A 161 3.10 -8.76 11.20
CA GLN A 161 2.04 -9.61 10.66
C GLN A 161 2.57 -10.72 9.74
N ASP A 162 3.81 -10.58 9.21
CA ASP A 162 4.50 -11.60 8.40
C ASP A 162 3.72 -12.01 7.15
N THR A 163 3.31 -11.03 6.37
CA THR A 163 2.47 -11.19 5.19
C THR A 163 3.26 -11.10 3.88
N LYS A 164 2.71 -11.64 2.80
CA LYS A 164 3.28 -11.56 1.45
C LYS A 164 2.98 -10.25 0.75
N ILE A 165 1.93 -9.56 1.18
CA ILE A 165 1.42 -8.35 0.52
C ILE A 165 1.27 -7.24 1.55
N LEU A 166 1.72 -6.05 1.20
CA LEU A 166 1.60 -4.84 2.02
C LEU A 166 0.88 -3.74 1.22
N PHE A 167 -0.24 -3.28 1.75
CA PHE A 167 -0.98 -2.12 1.26
C PHE A 167 -0.63 -0.88 2.08
N LEU A 168 -0.29 0.23 1.39
CA LEU A 168 0.08 1.50 2.00
C LEU A 168 -0.80 2.61 1.42
N ASP A 169 -1.68 3.18 2.25
CA ASP A 169 -2.53 4.30 1.84
C ASP A 169 -1.83 5.62 2.17
N GLU A 170 -1.31 6.30 1.15
CA GLU A 170 -0.62 7.59 1.24
C GLU A 170 0.48 7.65 2.33
N PRO A 171 1.47 6.75 2.31
CA PRO A 171 2.42 6.60 3.41
C PRO A 171 3.37 7.80 3.61
N THR A 172 3.39 8.76 2.68
CA THR A 172 4.26 9.93 2.71
C THR A 172 3.53 11.24 3.04
N THR A 173 2.19 11.22 3.11
CA THR A 173 1.36 12.41 3.36
C THR A 173 1.63 12.98 4.76
N TYR A 174 1.67 14.31 4.90
CA TYR A 174 1.98 15.06 6.13
C TYR A 174 3.42 14.87 6.68
N LEU A 175 4.31 14.24 5.94
CA LEU A 175 5.71 14.13 6.30
C LEU A 175 6.56 15.18 5.56
N ASP A 176 7.63 15.67 6.20
CA ASP A 176 8.63 16.45 5.49
C ASP A 176 9.42 15.56 4.50
N ILE A 177 10.09 16.21 3.53
CA ILE A 177 10.78 15.52 2.43
C ILE A 177 11.79 14.47 2.91
N ARG A 178 12.45 14.72 4.03
CA ARG A 178 13.43 13.79 4.60
C ARG A 178 12.76 12.49 5.01
N TYR A 179 11.64 12.59 5.74
CA TYR A 179 10.91 11.41 6.20
C TYR A 179 10.17 10.71 5.07
N GLN A 180 9.62 11.45 4.09
CA GLN A 180 9.06 10.85 2.88
C GLN A 180 10.06 9.93 2.19
N LEU A 181 11.27 10.43 1.91
CA LEU A 181 12.33 9.66 1.27
C LEU A 181 12.77 8.45 2.11
N GLN A 182 12.78 8.59 3.44
CA GLN A 182 13.12 7.48 4.33
C GLN A 182 12.06 6.37 4.29
N ILE A 183 10.77 6.72 4.26
CA ILE A 183 9.67 5.76 4.12
C ILE A 183 9.72 5.06 2.76
N LEU A 184 9.90 5.80 1.67
CA LEU A 184 9.96 5.20 0.33
C LEU A 184 11.18 4.29 0.14
N ARG A 185 12.33 4.64 0.74
CA ARG A 185 13.51 3.75 0.76
C ARG A 185 13.25 2.49 1.57
N LEU A 186 12.59 2.60 2.73
CA LEU A 186 12.16 1.44 3.51
C LEU A 186 11.22 0.54 2.68
N VAL A 187 10.19 1.10 2.06
CA VAL A 187 9.26 0.36 1.18
C VAL A 187 10.03 -0.39 0.09
N ARG A 188 10.98 0.27 -0.57
CA ARG A 188 11.81 -0.38 -1.59
C ARG A 188 12.68 -1.51 -1.02
N SER A 189 13.26 -1.35 0.18
CA SER A 189 14.03 -2.43 0.81
C SER A 189 13.16 -3.62 1.20
N LEU A 190 11.94 -3.38 1.71
CA LEU A 190 10.98 -4.45 2.02
C LEU A 190 10.63 -5.30 0.80
N ASN A 191 10.44 -4.65 -0.34
CA ASN A 191 10.18 -5.37 -1.59
C ASN A 191 11.42 -6.15 -2.04
N ARG A 192 12.59 -5.51 -2.13
CA ARG A 192 13.80 -6.12 -2.70
C ARG A 192 14.41 -7.21 -1.82
N ASP A 193 14.47 -6.96 -0.50
CA ASP A 193 15.18 -7.82 0.44
C ASP A 193 14.29 -8.94 0.99
N LEU A 194 12.97 -8.70 1.07
CA LEU A 194 11.99 -9.64 1.63
C LEU A 194 11.00 -10.19 0.58
N GLY A 195 11.03 -9.70 -0.66
CA GLY A 195 10.12 -10.15 -1.72
C GLY A 195 8.65 -9.78 -1.51
N ILE A 196 8.35 -8.80 -0.64
CA ILE A 196 6.97 -8.40 -0.33
C ILE A 196 6.38 -7.68 -1.54
N THR A 197 5.20 -8.11 -1.99
CA THR A 197 4.40 -7.37 -2.97
C THR A 197 3.82 -6.13 -2.31
N ILE A 198 4.00 -4.96 -2.91
CA ILE A 198 3.56 -3.70 -2.31
C ILE A 198 2.59 -2.98 -3.23
N VAL A 199 1.46 -2.58 -2.68
CA VAL A 199 0.48 -1.72 -3.36
C VAL A 199 0.37 -0.43 -2.56
N MET A 200 0.65 0.71 -3.19
CA MET A 200 0.61 1.99 -2.49
C MET A 200 -0.14 3.06 -3.28
N VAL A 201 -0.73 4.00 -2.57
CA VAL A 201 -1.30 5.23 -3.14
C VAL A 201 -0.30 6.35 -2.91
N LEU A 202 0.09 7.06 -3.97
CA LEU A 202 0.93 8.25 -3.88
C LEU A 202 0.31 9.41 -4.63
N HIS A 203 0.57 10.65 -4.16
CA HIS A 203 0.16 11.88 -4.84
C HIS A 203 1.28 12.48 -5.69
N ASP A 204 2.54 12.27 -5.29
CA ASP A 204 3.69 12.79 -6.00
C ASP A 204 4.06 11.86 -7.17
N ILE A 205 3.93 12.39 -8.41
CA ILE A 205 4.22 11.63 -9.62
C ILE A 205 5.71 11.25 -9.69
N ASN A 206 6.61 12.15 -9.25
CA ASN A 206 8.04 11.87 -9.28
C ASN A 206 8.43 10.79 -8.27
N GLN A 207 7.81 10.77 -7.09
CA GLN A 207 7.98 9.68 -6.15
C GLN A 207 7.46 8.36 -6.73
N SER A 208 6.31 8.38 -7.40
CA SER A 208 5.74 7.21 -8.09
C SER A 208 6.66 6.69 -9.19
N LEU A 209 7.19 7.59 -10.03
CA LEU A 209 8.17 7.26 -11.08
C LEU A 209 9.44 6.60 -10.55
N TYR A 210 9.91 7.06 -9.39
CA TYR A 210 11.20 6.62 -8.88
C TYR A 210 11.12 5.36 -8.02
N TYR A 211 10.00 5.13 -7.31
CA TYR A 211 9.89 4.07 -6.31
C TYR A 211 8.98 2.92 -6.71
N SER A 212 8.33 2.95 -7.88
CA SER A 212 7.44 1.88 -8.35
C SER A 212 8.10 1.02 -9.43
N ASP A 213 7.68 -0.24 -9.50
CA ASP A 213 7.95 -1.14 -10.62
C ASP A 213 6.81 -1.05 -11.65
N GLU A 214 5.56 -0.84 -11.18
CA GLU A 214 4.38 -0.59 -12.00
C GLU A 214 3.60 0.62 -11.49
N ILE A 215 2.99 1.35 -12.41
CA ILE A 215 2.02 2.40 -12.10
C ILE A 215 0.65 2.03 -12.68
N VAL A 216 -0.39 2.24 -11.89
CA VAL A 216 -1.79 2.15 -12.29
C VAL A 216 -2.37 3.55 -12.20
N ALA A 217 -2.67 4.14 -13.36
CA ALA A 217 -3.29 5.46 -13.47
C ALA A 217 -4.81 5.32 -13.51
N MET A 218 -5.50 6.01 -12.61
CA MET A 218 -6.96 5.98 -12.50
C MET A 218 -7.57 7.32 -12.90
N GLN A 219 -8.70 7.25 -13.59
CA GLN A 219 -9.53 8.39 -13.96
C GLN A 219 -11.01 8.00 -13.88
N ASP A 220 -11.83 8.81 -13.22
CA ASP A 220 -13.31 8.70 -13.20
C ASP A 220 -13.86 7.29 -12.94
N GLY A 221 -13.18 6.53 -12.07
CA GLY A 221 -13.58 5.16 -11.67
C GLY A 221 -13.08 4.05 -12.58
N HIS A 222 -12.25 4.36 -13.58
CA HIS A 222 -11.64 3.40 -14.50
C HIS A 222 -10.11 3.37 -14.39
N ILE A 223 -9.49 2.34 -14.91
CA ILE A 223 -8.05 2.33 -15.17
C ILE A 223 -7.82 3.04 -16.51
N ALA A 224 -7.18 4.21 -16.45
CA ALA A 224 -6.80 4.95 -17.65
C ALA A 224 -5.59 4.32 -18.35
N ALA A 225 -4.61 3.86 -17.56
CA ALA A 225 -3.44 3.17 -18.07
C ALA A 225 -2.74 2.36 -16.95
N LYS A 226 -2.01 1.29 -17.34
CA LYS A 226 -1.13 0.52 -16.45
C LYS A 226 0.15 0.16 -17.20
N GLY A 227 1.31 0.25 -16.53
CA GLY A 227 2.58 -0.13 -17.14
C GLY A 227 3.79 0.30 -16.33
N LEU A 228 4.96 0.18 -16.98
CA LEU A 228 6.24 0.62 -16.42
C LEU A 228 6.25 2.14 -16.24
N PRO A 229 6.75 2.67 -15.12
CA PRO A 229 6.74 4.10 -14.85
C PRO A 229 7.34 4.96 -15.98
N GLU A 230 8.47 4.49 -16.53
CA GLU A 230 9.25 5.23 -17.54
C GLU A 230 8.57 5.33 -18.91
N GLU A 231 7.67 4.39 -19.21
CA GLU A 231 6.92 4.33 -20.47
C GLU A 231 5.53 4.96 -20.33
N LEU A 232 4.93 4.79 -19.14
CA LEU A 232 3.55 5.19 -18.89
C LEU A 232 3.39 6.69 -18.72
N ILE A 233 4.30 7.35 -17.96
CA ILE A 233 4.16 8.75 -17.61
C ILE A 233 4.58 9.64 -18.78
N THR A 234 3.56 10.13 -19.50
CA THR A 234 3.68 11.06 -20.63
C THR A 234 2.92 12.35 -20.33
N PRO A 235 3.25 13.49 -20.99
CA PRO A 235 2.46 14.72 -20.85
C PRO A 235 0.97 14.51 -21.10
N GLN A 236 0.65 13.67 -22.10
CA GLN A 236 -0.74 13.34 -22.47
C GLN A 236 -1.47 12.63 -21.36
N LEU A 237 -0.85 11.59 -20.74
CA LEU A 237 -1.46 10.88 -19.63
C LEU A 237 -1.61 11.80 -18.41
N VAL A 238 -0.59 12.61 -18.08
CA VAL A 238 -0.65 13.53 -16.95
C VAL A 238 -1.79 14.52 -17.14
N LYS A 239 -1.92 15.12 -18.35
CA LYS A 239 -3.05 15.98 -18.68
C LYS A 239 -4.39 15.27 -18.55
N GLN A 240 -4.46 14.03 -19.05
CA GLN A 240 -5.69 13.22 -18.99
C GLN A 240 -6.15 12.98 -17.55
N ILE A 241 -5.24 12.55 -16.64
CA ILE A 241 -5.63 12.11 -15.29
C ILE A 241 -5.66 13.23 -14.24
N TYR A 242 -4.95 14.35 -14.49
CA TYR A 242 -4.87 15.47 -13.53
C TYR A 242 -5.43 16.79 -14.07
N ASP A 243 -5.77 16.86 -15.37
CA ASP A 243 -6.24 18.08 -16.08
C ASP A 243 -5.25 19.25 -15.98
N VAL A 244 -3.94 18.94 -16.00
CA VAL A 244 -2.85 19.93 -16.01
C VAL A 244 -1.84 19.62 -17.09
N ASP A 245 -1.33 20.68 -17.74
CA ASP A 245 -0.23 20.58 -18.69
C ASP A 245 1.09 20.68 -17.92
N LEU A 246 1.86 19.60 -17.88
CA LEU A 246 3.17 19.55 -17.23
C LEU A 246 4.24 19.10 -18.22
N ASP A 247 5.42 19.72 -18.09
CA ASP A 247 6.59 19.29 -18.85
C ASP A 247 7.24 18.05 -18.23
N ILE A 248 7.65 17.12 -19.09
CA ILE A 248 8.41 15.95 -18.67
C ILE A 248 9.79 16.04 -19.31
N LYS A 249 10.83 16.13 -18.48
CA LYS A 249 12.22 16.07 -18.92
C LYS A 249 12.86 14.76 -18.49
N ARG A 250 13.89 14.33 -19.20
CA ARG A 250 14.69 13.18 -18.77
C ARG A 250 15.93 13.67 -18.02
N VAL A 251 16.09 13.18 -16.78
CA VAL A 251 17.27 13.41 -15.96
C VAL A 251 17.91 12.04 -15.73
N ASP A 252 19.17 11.89 -16.15
CA ASP A 252 19.90 10.60 -16.12
C ASP A 252 19.11 9.44 -16.76
N GLY A 253 18.43 9.73 -17.89
CA GLY A 253 17.63 8.77 -18.64
C GLY A 253 16.24 8.49 -18.09
N LYS A 254 15.91 8.95 -16.89
CA LYS A 254 14.58 8.77 -16.26
C LYS A 254 13.67 9.98 -16.46
N PRO A 255 12.37 9.77 -16.69
CA PRO A 255 11.43 10.87 -16.78
C PRO A 255 11.32 11.59 -15.43
N PHE A 256 11.20 12.90 -15.50
CA PHE A 256 10.97 13.78 -14.35
C PHE A 256 9.91 14.81 -14.72
N VAL A 257 8.81 14.82 -13.98
CA VAL A 257 7.71 15.77 -14.17
C VAL A 257 8.06 17.08 -13.49
N ILE A 258 8.05 18.17 -14.25
CA ILE A 258 8.33 19.51 -13.73
C ILE A 258 7.01 20.18 -13.41
N PRO A 259 6.71 20.44 -12.11
CA PRO A 259 5.58 21.29 -11.76
C PRO A 259 5.90 22.72 -12.20
N VAL A 260 5.03 23.31 -13.02
CA VAL A 260 5.14 24.70 -13.51
C VAL A 260 4.38 25.62 -12.58
#